data_19b059bebdc25218a44beca1245afe85
#
_entry.id   19b059bebdc25218a44beca1245afe85
#
_cell.length_a   1.000
_cell.length_b   1.000
_cell.length_c   1.000
_cell.angle_alpha   90.00
_cell.angle_beta   90.00
_cell.angle_gamma   90.00
#
_symmetry.space_group_name_H-M   'P 1'
#
loop_
_entity.id
_entity.type
_entity.pdbx_description
1 polymer ?
#
loop_
_entity_poly.entity_id
_entity_poly.type
_entity_poly.pdbx_seq_one_letter_code
_entity_poly.pdbx_strand_id
1 'polypeptide(L)'
;MGQDERPADNRRQVFLDRRIKRIDMTPFVLASASPARKRLLQQAGIDPIVHPSDFDESQVQLTAPAELVSVLAEQKALATMRSLWEKRGDLQLVGYGRLFSRTPGLILGCDSVLSLNGEIYGKPNDAAAAIARWKQMRGQVGELYTGHALLVPYSEQGVLMPSAALVRAQMTRVFFAEISDRQIEAYVATGEPLFCAGCFALEGRGSLFVEKIEGCHTNVIGLSMPLLRQMLAEVEVDVIDFWQK
;
A
#
# COMPACT_ATOMS: atom_id res chain seq x y z
N MET A 1 -8.46 -16.69 49.85
CA MET A 1 -8.71 -16.94 48.42
C MET A 1 -9.09 -15.59 47.83
N GLY A 2 -8.10 -14.83 47.37
CA GLY A 2 -8.25 -13.54 46.70
C GLY A 2 -8.12 -13.79 45.21
N GLN A 3 -9.14 -13.48 44.45
CA GLN A 3 -9.11 -13.53 42.99
C GLN A 3 -8.40 -12.28 42.48
N ASP A 4 -7.31 -12.51 41.78
CA ASP A 4 -6.49 -11.52 41.07
C ASP A 4 -7.23 -11.13 39.79
N GLU A 5 -8.07 -10.10 39.85
CA GLU A 5 -8.70 -9.48 38.67
C GLU A 5 -7.66 -8.57 38.01
N ARG A 6 -7.00 -9.07 36.95
CA ARG A 6 -6.20 -8.24 36.04
C ARG A 6 -7.08 -7.16 35.41
N PRO A 7 -6.68 -5.89 35.39
CA PRO A 7 -7.47 -4.85 34.76
C PRO A 7 -7.59 -5.14 33.26
N ALA A 8 -8.82 -5.39 32.80
CA ALA A 8 -9.16 -5.52 31.39
C ALA A 8 -8.68 -4.28 30.63
N ASP A 9 -8.08 -4.54 29.49
CA ASP A 9 -7.48 -3.58 28.57
C ASP A 9 -8.42 -2.41 28.23
N ASN A 10 -8.31 -1.35 28.99
CA ASN A 10 -9.13 -0.14 28.90
C ASN A 10 -8.97 0.58 27.55
N ARG A 11 -8.02 0.17 26.70
CA ARG A 11 -7.76 0.75 25.37
C ARG A 11 -8.79 0.26 24.34
N ARG A 12 -9.23 -1.00 24.43
CA ARG A 12 -10.32 -1.51 23.59
C ARG A 12 -11.67 -0.89 23.94
N GLN A 13 -11.92 -0.68 25.24
CA GLN A 13 -13.19 -0.13 25.72
C GLN A 13 -13.38 1.35 25.30
N VAL A 14 -12.33 2.15 25.25
CA VAL A 14 -12.38 3.54 24.77
C VAL A 14 -12.69 3.63 23.28
N PHE A 15 -12.34 2.59 22.50
CA PHE A 15 -12.68 2.50 21.08
C PHE A 15 -14.16 2.13 20.85
N LEU A 16 -14.70 1.22 21.68
CA LEU A 16 -16.08 0.72 21.56
C LEU A 16 -17.16 1.72 21.98
N ASP A 17 -16.84 2.66 22.87
CA ASP A 17 -17.82 3.64 23.37
C ASP A 17 -18.02 4.87 22.46
N ARG A 18 -17.20 5.00 21.42
CA ARG A 18 -17.33 6.03 20.40
C ARG A 18 -18.02 5.49 19.15
N ARG A 19 -19.35 5.22 19.22
CA ARG A 19 -20.18 5.17 18.01
C ARG A 19 -19.89 6.42 17.19
N ILE A 20 -19.11 6.26 16.14
CA ILE A 20 -18.79 7.32 15.17
C ILE A 20 -20.14 7.75 14.58
N LYS A 21 -20.69 8.85 15.11
CA LYS A 21 -21.84 9.53 14.49
C LYS A 21 -21.39 9.87 13.07
N ARG A 22 -22.19 9.42 12.06
CA ARG A 22 -22.10 9.72 10.61
C ARG A 22 -20.86 10.50 10.23
N ILE A 23 -19.94 9.79 9.58
CA ILE A 23 -18.64 10.31 9.18
C ILE A 23 -18.87 11.27 8.03
N ASP A 24 -18.79 12.58 8.28
CA ASP A 24 -18.48 13.54 7.23
C ASP A 24 -17.09 13.16 6.68
N MET A 25 -17.06 12.49 5.54
CA MET A 25 -15.91 12.04 4.76
C MET A 25 -14.59 11.88 5.55
N THR A 26 -14.31 10.66 5.99
CA THR A 26 -13.01 10.31 6.61
C THR A 26 -11.89 10.61 5.64
N PRO A 27 -10.94 11.51 5.95
CA PRO A 27 -9.81 11.78 5.07
C PRO A 27 -8.99 10.50 4.85
N PHE A 28 -8.76 10.15 3.60
CA PHE A 28 -7.96 9.00 3.22
C PHE A 28 -6.66 9.46 2.57
N VAL A 29 -5.52 9.18 3.19
CA VAL A 29 -4.19 9.54 2.67
C VAL A 29 -3.53 8.32 2.06
N LEU A 30 -3.00 8.48 0.85
CA LEU A 30 -2.15 7.50 0.19
C LEU A 30 -0.68 7.92 0.33
N ALA A 31 0.09 7.17 1.12
CA ALA A 31 1.52 7.36 1.34
C ALA A 31 2.37 6.80 0.18
N SER A 32 2.00 7.13 -1.05
CA SER A 32 2.66 6.61 -2.26
C SER A 32 2.49 7.57 -3.43
N ALA A 33 3.56 7.74 -4.23
CA ALA A 33 3.53 8.48 -5.50
C ALA A 33 2.96 7.68 -6.67
N SER A 34 2.60 6.41 -6.49
CA SER A 34 2.14 5.52 -7.57
C SER A 34 0.82 5.99 -8.18
N PRO A 35 0.80 6.38 -9.48
CA PRO A 35 -0.45 6.72 -10.16
C PRO A 35 -1.42 5.55 -10.26
N ALA A 36 -0.90 4.32 -10.36
CA ALA A 36 -1.70 3.10 -10.43
C ALA A 36 -2.49 2.87 -9.14
N ARG A 37 -1.84 2.99 -7.98
CA ARG A 37 -2.53 2.89 -6.66
C ARG A 37 -3.60 3.96 -6.49
N LYS A 38 -3.30 5.21 -6.89
CA LYS A 38 -4.28 6.30 -6.87
C LYS A 38 -5.51 5.96 -7.72
N ARG A 39 -5.29 5.50 -8.97
CA ARG A 39 -6.40 5.11 -9.88
C ARG A 39 -7.26 4.00 -9.30
N LEU A 40 -6.66 2.95 -8.70
CA LEU A 40 -7.41 1.87 -8.06
C LEU A 40 -8.35 2.38 -6.97
N LEU A 41 -7.86 3.27 -6.10
CA LEU A 41 -8.69 3.89 -5.06
C LEU A 41 -9.82 4.72 -5.66
N GLN A 42 -9.52 5.57 -6.64
CA GLN A 42 -10.51 6.43 -7.29
C GLN A 42 -11.59 5.63 -8.03
N GLN A 43 -11.21 4.53 -8.71
CA GLN A 43 -12.16 3.62 -9.35
C GLN A 43 -13.08 2.91 -8.35
N ALA A 44 -12.61 2.73 -7.11
CA ALA A 44 -13.41 2.19 -6.02
C ALA A 44 -14.21 3.27 -5.25
N GLY A 45 -14.23 4.52 -5.72
CA GLY A 45 -14.95 5.62 -5.07
C GLY A 45 -14.23 6.24 -3.88
N ILE A 46 -12.95 5.91 -3.66
CA ILE A 46 -12.11 6.53 -2.62
C ILE A 46 -11.22 7.57 -3.29
N ASP A 47 -11.41 8.85 -3.00
CA ASP A 47 -10.54 9.92 -3.51
C ASP A 47 -9.42 10.23 -2.50
N PRO A 48 -8.18 9.69 -2.70
CA PRO A 48 -7.13 9.83 -1.72
C PRO A 48 -6.42 11.18 -1.83
N ILE A 49 -6.04 11.73 -0.68
CA ILE A 49 -5.01 12.75 -0.60
C ILE A 49 -3.66 12.05 -0.82
N VAL A 50 -2.98 12.39 -1.92
CA VAL A 50 -1.67 11.81 -2.23
C VAL A 50 -0.58 12.57 -1.48
N HIS A 51 0.10 11.88 -0.56
CA HIS A 51 1.23 12.42 0.19
C HIS A 51 2.36 11.39 0.22
N PRO A 52 3.24 11.38 -0.81
CA PRO A 52 4.33 10.42 -0.88
C PRO A 52 5.24 10.49 0.34
N SER A 53 5.69 9.32 0.79
CA SER A 53 6.67 9.21 1.86
C SER A 53 8.06 9.60 1.33
N ASP A 54 8.86 10.24 2.17
CA ASP A 54 10.28 10.51 2.00
C ASP A 54 11.18 9.46 2.69
N PHE A 55 10.60 8.32 3.10
CA PHE A 55 11.34 7.24 3.73
C PHE A 55 12.39 6.65 2.79
N ASP A 56 13.63 6.54 3.30
CA ASP A 56 14.74 5.89 2.60
C ASP A 56 14.63 4.36 2.70
N GLU A 57 14.19 3.74 1.61
CA GLU A 57 13.97 2.29 1.52
C GLU A 57 15.25 1.46 1.67
N SER A 58 16.45 2.06 1.43
CA SER A 58 17.75 1.38 1.55
C SER A 58 18.09 0.97 2.97
N GLN A 59 17.40 1.56 3.96
CA GLN A 59 17.57 1.22 5.38
C GLN A 59 16.96 -0.15 5.75
N VAL A 60 16.13 -0.72 4.87
CA VAL A 60 15.48 -2.01 5.12
C VAL A 60 16.14 -3.08 4.26
N GLN A 61 16.83 -4.02 4.90
CA GLN A 61 17.50 -5.14 4.24
C GLN A 61 16.92 -6.45 4.76
N LEU A 62 15.90 -6.96 4.07
CA LEU A 62 15.21 -8.20 4.40
C LEU A 62 15.19 -9.10 3.16
N THR A 63 15.34 -10.41 3.38
CA THR A 63 15.39 -11.42 2.31
C THR A 63 14.06 -12.15 2.09
N ALA A 64 13.13 -12.04 3.04
CA ALA A 64 11.78 -12.58 2.91
C ALA A 64 10.85 -11.54 2.24
N PRO A 65 10.33 -11.79 1.02
CA PRO A 65 9.57 -10.80 0.26
C PRO A 65 8.35 -10.25 1.02
N ALA A 66 7.60 -11.12 1.70
CA ALA A 66 6.41 -10.72 2.45
C ALA A 66 6.74 -9.81 3.64
N GLU A 67 7.85 -10.08 4.34
CA GLU A 67 8.31 -9.27 5.44
C GLU A 67 8.83 -7.90 4.93
N LEU A 68 9.65 -7.93 3.87
CA LEU A 68 10.20 -6.72 3.25
C LEU A 68 9.11 -5.73 2.87
N VAL A 69 8.10 -6.17 2.09
CA VAL A 69 7.02 -5.27 1.65
C VAL A 69 6.14 -4.80 2.81
N SER A 70 5.99 -5.62 3.86
CA SER A 70 5.23 -5.25 5.06
C SER A 70 5.93 -4.13 5.82
N VAL A 71 7.23 -4.28 6.08
CA VAL A 71 8.03 -3.27 6.78
C VAL A 71 8.11 -1.99 5.96
N LEU A 72 8.37 -2.07 4.65
CA LEU A 72 8.40 -0.89 3.78
C LEU A 72 7.07 -0.15 3.75
N ALA A 73 5.96 -0.87 3.64
CA ALA A 73 4.63 -0.27 3.66
C ALA A 73 4.35 0.47 4.98
N GLU A 74 4.72 -0.14 6.11
CA GLU A 74 4.56 0.44 7.44
C GLU A 74 5.41 1.69 7.62
N GLN A 75 6.71 1.63 7.28
CA GLN A 75 7.62 2.76 7.40
C GLN A 75 7.18 3.95 6.54
N LYS A 76 6.71 3.70 5.31
CA LYS A 76 6.12 4.73 4.44
C LYS A 76 4.90 5.39 5.07
N ALA A 77 3.99 4.61 5.64
CA ALA A 77 2.81 5.16 6.30
C ALA A 77 3.17 5.97 7.55
N LEU A 78 4.11 5.50 8.38
CA LEU A 78 4.59 6.19 9.57
C LEU A 78 5.33 7.50 9.22
N ALA A 79 6.19 7.50 8.21
CA ALA A 79 6.89 8.70 7.76
C ALA A 79 5.90 9.76 7.26
N THR A 80 4.92 9.34 6.44
CA THR A 80 3.84 10.23 6.00
C THR A 80 3.04 10.78 7.17
N MET A 81 2.69 9.96 8.15
CA MET A 81 1.98 10.39 9.36
C MET A 81 2.76 11.47 10.12
N ARG A 82 4.07 11.29 10.31
CA ARG A 82 4.94 12.26 10.98
C ARG A 82 5.04 13.57 10.19
N SER A 83 5.31 13.49 8.89
CA SER A 83 5.40 14.66 8.01
C SER A 83 4.12 15.51 8.03
N LEU A 84 2.96 14.87 7.97
CA LEU A 84 1.67 15.57 8.05
C LEU A 84 1.42 16.20 9.43
N TRP A 85 1.85 15.54 10.49
CA TRP A 85 1.74 16.06 11.85
C TRP A 85 2.63 17.29 12.07
N GLU A 86 3.87 17.25 11.62
CA GLU A 86 4.82 18.36 11.72
C GLU A 86 4.30 19.61 10.98
N LYS A 87 3.71 19.40 9.79
CA LYS A 87 3.18 20.46 8.92
C LYS A 87 1.74 20.90 9.29
N ARG A 88 1.11 20.32 10.32
CA ARG A 88 -0.32 20.57 10.62
C ARG A 88 -0.68 22.03 10.88
N GLY A 89 0.29 22.84 11.35
CA GLY A 89 0.10 24.30 11.57
C GLY A 89 0.08 25.08 10.27
N ASP A 90 0.78 24.63 9.24
CA ASP A 90 0.88 25.29 7.94
C ASP A 90 -0.18 24.78 6.95
N LEU A 91 -0.76 23.61 7.24
CA LEU A 91 -1.77 22.98 6.40
C LEU A 91 -3.15 23.62 6.62
N GLN A 92 -3.32 24.87 6.20
CA GLN A 92 -4.65 25.47 5.97
C GLN A 92 -5.39 24.79 4.79
N LEU A 93 -4.89 23.66 4.33
CA LEU A 93 -5.43 22.90 3.22
C LEU A 93 -6.73 22.19 3.64
N VAL A 94 -7.78 22.48 2.90
CA VAL A 94 -9.07 21.81 2.99
C VAL A 94 -8.88 20.28 2.99
N GLY A 95 -9.27 19.63 4.08
CA GLY A 95 -9.15 18.16 4.25
C GLY A 95 -8.11 17.70 5.29
N TYR A 96 -6.95 18.33 5.40
CA TYR A 96 -5.90 17.87 6.34
C TYR A 96 -6.22 18.20 7.82
N GLY A 97 -6.93 19.27 8.11
CA GLY A 97 -7.32 19.64 9.49
C GLY A 97 -8.19 18.57 10.17
N ARG A 98 -8.87 17.73 9.38
CA ARG A 98 -9.69 16.62 9.88
C ARG A 98 -8.90 15.33 10.12
N LEU A 99 -7.72 15.16 9.49
CA LEU A 99 -6.93 13.94 9.59
C LEU A 99 -6.57 13.58 11.05
N PHE A 100 -6.33 14.61 11.87
CA PHE A 100 -5.96 14.47 13.28
C PHE A 100 -7.05 14.94 14.23
N SER A 101 -8.27 15.16 13.74
CA SER A 101 -9.41 15.57 14.55
C SER A 101 -10.02 14.41 15.32
N ARG A 102 -11.15 14.66 16.02
CA ARG A 102 -11.90 13.60 16.73
C ARG A 102 -12.43 12.49 15.82
N THR A 103 -12.51 12.74 14.50
CA THR A 103 -12.76 11.72 13.47
C THR A 103 -11.42 11.44 12.80
N PRO A 104 -10.70 10.38 13.20
CA PRO A 104 -9.37 10.13 12.70
C PRO A 104 -9.42 9.82 11.21
N GLY A 105 -8.47 10.37 10.43
CA GLY A 105 -8.26 9.99 9.06
C GLY A 105 -7.59 8.62 8.95
N LEU A 106 -7.40 8.17 7.72
CA LEU A 106 -6.72 6.92 7.41
C LEU A 106 -5.47 7.21 6.59
N ILE A 107 -4.38 6.52 6.88
CA ILE A 107 -3.14 6.60 6.10
C ILE A 107 -2.81 5.21 5.59
N LEU A 108 -2.72 5.05 4.27
CA LEU A 108 -2.37 3.80 3.61
C LEU A 108 -0.96 3.89 3.02
N GLY A 109 -0.05 3.07 3.54
CA GLY A 109 1.24 2.78 2.93
C GLY A 109 1.19 1.49 2.13
N CYS A 110 1.90 1.45 1.00
CA CYS A 110 2.04 0.24 0.18
C CYS A 110 3.44 0.15 -0.41
N ASP A 111 3.96 -1.08 -0.46
CA ASP A 111 5.16 -1.41 -1.22
C ASP A 111 4.99 -2.71 -1.99
N SER A 112 5.71 -2.86 -3.12
CA SER A 112 5.59 -4.05 -3.96
C SER A 112 6.94 -4.53 -4.46
N VAL A 113 7.12 -5.85 -4.48
CA VAL A 113 8.27 -6.52 -5.11
C VAL A 113 7.82 -7.77 -5.84
N LEU A 114 8.59 -8.16 -6.87
CA LEU A 114 8.47 -9.45 -7.53
C LEU A 114 9.56 -10.39 -6.97
N SER A 115 9.18 -11.58 -6.55
CA SER A 115 10.11 -12.67 -6.28
C SER A 115 10.11 -13.64 -7.45
N LEU A 116 11.29 -13.97 -7.94
CA LEU A 116 11.50 -14.94 -9.02
C LEU A 116 12.76 -15.76 -8.72
N ASN A 117 12.62 -17.08 -8.67
CA ASN A 117 13.73 -18.01 -8.40
C ASN A 117 14.54 -17.68 -7.12
N GLY A 118 13.87 -17.16 -6.10
CA GLY A 118 14.48 -16.79 -4.81
C GLY A 118 15.11 -15.39 -4.78
N GLU A 119 15.15 -14.68 -5.90
CA GLU A 119 15.61 -13.29 -5.97
C GLU A 119 14.44 -12.30 -5.85
N ILE A 120 14.68 -11.14 -5.25
CA ILE A 120 13.70 -10.08 -5.07
C ILE A 120 14.00 -8.92 -6.03
N TYR A 121 12.99 -8.56 -6.81
CA TYR A 121 13.07 -7.50 -7.79
C TYR A 121 12.10 -6.35 -7.48
N GLY A 122 12.64 -5.19 -7.12
CA GLY A 122 11.94 -3.92 -7.13
C GLY A 122 11.85 -3.31 -8.52
N LYS A 123 11.91 -1.97 -8.62
CA LYS A 123 12.04 -1.27 -9.89
C LYS A 123 13.44 -1.51 -10.48
N PRO A 124 13.58 -1.60 -11.82
CA PRO A 124 14.90 -1.68 -12.44
C PRO A 124 15.62 -0.33 -12.38
N ASN A 125 16.94 -0.36 -12.32
CA ASN A 125 17.73 0.87 -12.28
C ASN A 125 17.77 1.58 -13.65
N ASP A 126 17.70 0.81 -14.74
CA ASP A 126 17.78 1.30 -16.11
C ASP A 126 17.15 0.30 -17.11
N ALA A 127 17.18 0.66 -18.38
CA ALA A 127 16.63 -0.17 -19.46
C ALA A 127 17.42 -1.49 -19.65
N ALA A 128 18.74 -1.48 -19.46
CA ALA A 128 19.55 -2.68 -19.60
C ALA A 128 19.20 -3.72 -18.50
N ALA A 129 19.06 -3.25 -17.27
CA ALA A 129 18.60 -4.08 -16.16
C ALA A 129 17.18 -4.64 -16.39
N ALA A 130 16.27 -3.81 -16.96
CA ALA A 130 14.92 -4.24 -17.32
C ALA A 130 14.93 -5.34 -18.40
N ILE A 131 15.73 -5.20 -19.46
CA ILE A 131 15.88 -6.22 -20.50
C ILE A 131 16.44 -7.51 -19.93
N ALA A 132 17.52 -7.44 -19.15
CA ALA A 132 18.13 -8.60 -18.51
C ALA A 132 17.12 -9.37 -17.63
N ARG A 133 16.32 -8.61 -16.85
CA ARG A 133 15.27 -9.18 -16.00
C ARG A 133 14.17 -9.86 -16.82
N TRP A 134 13.66 -9.24 -17.88
CA TRP A 134 12.66 -9.83 -18.75
C TRP A 134 13.13 -11.14 -19.41
N LYS A 135 14.42 -11.23 -19.77
CA LYS A 135 15.01 -12.48 -20.30
C LYS A 135 14.98 -13.62 -19.28
N GLN A 136 15.00 -13.30 -17.98
CA GLN A 136 14.85 -14.28 -16.92
C GLN A 136 13.38 -14.60 -16.61
N MET A 137 12.48 -13.61 -16.77
CA MET A 137 11.06 -13.72 -16.41
C MET A 137 10.25 -14.48 -17.46
N ARG A 138 10.56 -14.34 -18.76
CA ARG A 138 9.78 -14.96 -19.84
C ARG A 138 9.62 -16.45 -19.64
N GLY A 139 8.40 -16.96 -19.82
CA GLY A 139 8.04 -18.36 -19.60
C GLY A 139 8.08 -18.83 -18.15
N GLN A 140 8.39 -17.95 -17.19
CA GLN A 140 8.50 -18.28 -15.77
C GLN A 140 7.27 -17.86 -14.98
N VAL A 141 7.20 -18.35 -13.74
CA VAL A 141 6.20 -17.95 -12.77
C VAL A 141 6.89 -17.13 -11.68
N GLY A 142 6.48 -15.86 -11.54
CA GLY A 142 6.92 -15.00 -10.46
C GLY A 142 5.85 -14.85 -9.38
N GLU A 143 6.27 -14.49 -8.18
CA GLU A 143 5.39 -14.17 -7.05
C GLU A 143 5.47 -12.67 -6.75
N LEU A 144 4.37 -11.96 -7.02
CA LEU A 144 4.31 -10.54 -6.70
C LEU A 144 3.71 -10.35 -5.30
N TYR A 145 4.52 -9.75 -4.44
CA TYR A 145 4.13 -9.38 -3.09
C TYR A 145 3.84 -7.90 -3.02
N THR A 146 2.72 -7.54 -2.37
CA THR A 146 2.42 -6.17 -1.99
C THR A 146 2.13 -6.10 -0.50
N GLY A 147 2.87 -5.26 0.21
CA GLY A 147 2.62 -4.88 1.59
C GLY A 147 1.59 -3.75 1.67
N HIS A 148 0.76 -3.81 2.68
CA HIS A 148 -0.27 -2.83 3.00
C HIS A 148 -0.16 -2.47 4.46
N ALA A 149 -0.05 -1.19 4.77
CA ALA A 149 -0.08 -0.67 6.13
C ALA A 149 -1.18 0.39 6.24
N LEU A 150 -2.23 0.08 6.99
CA LEU A 150 -3.32 1.01 7.28
C LEU A 150 -3.15 1.54 8.70
N LEU A 151 -2.90 2.84 8.83
CA LEU A 151 -2.78 3.53 10.10
C LEU A 151 -4.02 4.38 10.36
N VAL A 152 -4.48 4.37 11.62
CA VAL A 152 -5.47 5.31 12.15
C VAL A 152 -4.74 6.29 13.06
N PRO A 153 -4.42 7.52 12.60
CA PRO A 153 -3.69 8.50 13.41
C PRO A 153 -4.53 8.94 14.61
N TYR A 154 -3.87 9.08 15.73
CA TYR A 154 -4.47 9.62 16.96
C TYR A 154 -3.48 10.58 17.63
N SER A 155 -4.00 11.63 18.26
CA SER A 155 -3.19 12.56 19.03
C SER A 155 -3.78 12.75 20.43
N GLU A 156 -2.97 12.49 21.44
CA GLU A 156 -3.30 12.75 22.84
C GLU A 156 -2.19 13.60 23.48
N GLN A 157 -2.59 14.71 24.13
CA GLN A 157 -1.66 15.62 24.80
C GLN A 157 -0.48 16.10 23.94
N GLY A 158 -0.72 16.24 22.61
CA GLY A 158 0.30 16.66 21.65
C GLY A 158 1.26 15.55 21.18
N VAL A 159 1.07 14.33 21.63
CA VAL A 159 1.82 13.15 21.16
C VAL A 159 1.04 12.45 20.06
N LEU A 160 1.66 12.33 18.89
CA LEU A 160 1.11 11.59 17.76
C LEU A 160 1.45 10.10 17.87
N MET A 161 0.43 9.25 17.74
CA MET A 161 0.60 7.80 17.61
C MET A 161 -0.50 7.20 16.74
N PRO A 162 -0.31 6.04 16.12
CA PRO A 162 -1.43 5.31 15.54
C PRO A 162 -2.27 4.67 16.65
N SER A 163 -3.58 4.91 16.65
CA SER A 163 -4.53 4.20 17.53
C SER A 163 -4.75 2.76 17.04
N ALA A 164 -4.60 2.54 15.72
CA ALA A 164 -4.55 1.22 15.11
C ALA A 164 -3.51 1.23 13.98
N ALA A 165 -2.77 0.13 13.86
CA ALA A 165 -1.84 -0.13 12.79
C ALA A 165 -2.07 -1.58 12.30
N LEU A 166 -2.63 -1.72 11.12
CA LEU A 166 -2.81 -3.00 10.47
C LEU A 166 -1.77 -3.15 9.36
N VAL A 167 -0.94 -4.18 9.45
CA VAL A 167 0.08 -4.47 8.43
C VAL A 167 -0.15 -5.86 7.89
N ARG A 168 -0.25 -5.98 6.56
CA ARG A 168 -0.54 -7.23 5.84
C ARG A 168 0.25 -7.29 4.54
N ALA A 169 0.70 -8.46 4.17
CA ALA A 169 1.21 -8.74 2.84
C ALA A 169 0.21 -9.61 2.05
N GLN A 170 0.07 -9.32 0.76
CA GLN A 170 -0.67 -10.14 -0.18
C GLN A 170 0.27 -10.64 -1.28
N MET A 171 0.22 -11.93 -1.60
CA MET A 171 0.95 -12.53 -2.70
C MET A 171 0.00 -12.90 -3.84
N THR A 172 0.51 -12.76 -5.08
CA THR A 172 -0.17 -13.20 -6.30
C THR A 172 0.87 -13.78 -7.24
N ARG A 173 0.62 -15.01 -7.74
CA ARG A 173 1.47 -15.65 -8.75
C ARG A 173 1.15 -15.07 -10.12
N VAL A 174 2.19 -14.74 -10.88
CA VAL A 174 2.12 -14.17 -12.22
C VAL A 174 2.84 -15.09 -13.18
N PHE A 175 2.15 -15.55 -14.19
CA PHE A 175 2.65 -16.45 -15.23
C PHE A 175 3.01 -15.61 -16.45
N PHE A 176 4.30 -15.49 -16.73
CA PHE A 176 4.80 -14.68 -17.83
C PHE A 176 4.83 -15.50 -19.13
N ALA A 177 4.41 -14.85 -20.22
CA ALA A 177 4.44 -15.42 -21.56
C ALA A 177 5.88 -15.70 -22.05
N GLU A 178 6.05 -16.71 -22.90
CA GLU A 178 7.27 -16.88 -23.67
C GLU A 178 7.34 -15.85 -24.80
N ILE A 179 8.20 -14.85 -24.67
CA ILE A 179 8.31 -13.74 -25.61
C ILE A 179 9.73 -13.60 -26.20
N SER A 180 9.82 -13.07 -27.41
CA SER A 180 11.11 -12.87 -28.10
C SER A 180 11.91 -11.71 -27.54
N ASP A 181 13.24 -11.72 -27.77
CA ASP A 181 14.12 -10.59 -27.41
C ASP A 181 13.65 -9.27 -28.04
N ARG A 182 13.15 -9.33 -29.30
CA ARG A 182 12.57 -8.17 -29.97
C ARG A 182 11.37 -7.58 -29.23
N GLN A 183 10.49 -8.43 -28.68
CA GLN A 183 9.32 -7.98 -27.89
C GLN A 183 9.77 -7.37 -26.57
N ILE A 184 10.75 -7.96 -25.90
CA ILE A 184 11.34 -7.45 -24.65
C ILE A 184 11.92 -6.05 -24.89
N GLU A 185 12.79 -5.89 -25.90
CA GLU A 185 13.42 -4.62 -26.21
C GLU A 185 12.41 -3.54 -26.59
N ALA A 186 11.41 -3.90 -27.40
CA ALA A 186 10.33 -2.98 -27.78
C ALA A 186 9.46 -2.55 -26.57
N TYR A 187 9.19 -3.46 -25.65
CA TYR A 187 8.45 -3.14 -24.44
C TYR A 187 9.25 -2.24 -23.49
N VAL A 188 10.51 -2.54 -23.27
CA VAL A 188 11.38 -1.70 -22.43
C VAL A 188 11.58 -0.31 -23.04
N ALA A 189 11.68 -0.20 -24.37
CA ALA A 189 11.78 1.07 -25.07
C ALA A 189 10.56 1.98 -24.86
N THR A 190 9.41 1.46 -24.48
CA THR A 190 8.24 2.28 -24.11
C THR A 190 8.41 3.06 -22.80
N GLY A 191 9.39 2.69 -21.98
CA GLY A 191 9.62 3.25 -20.64
C GLY A 191 8.66 2.72 -19.57
N GLU A 192 7.55 2.05 -19.94
CA GLU A 192 6.54 1.58 -19.00
C GLU A 192 7.11 0.68 -17.87
N PRO A 193 7.94 -0.34 -18.16
CA PRO A 193 8.45 -1.25 -17.14
C PRO A 193 9.42 -0.60 -16.14
N LEU A 194 10.01 0.55 -16.46
CA LEU A 194 11.02 1.20 -15.62
C LEU A 194 10.44 1.75 -14.30
N PHE A 195 9.13 1.99 -14.25
CA PHE A 195 8.46 2.54 -13.08
C PHE A 195 7.73 1.50 -12.24
N CYS A 196 7.79 0.22 -12.62
CA CYS A 196 7.02 -0.86 -12.02
C CYS A 196 7.92 -1.85 -11.26
N ALA A 197 7.50 -2.28 -10.07
CA ALA A 197 8.07 -3.43 -9.40
C ALA A 197 7.93 -4.67 -10.31
N GLY A 198 9.01 -5.46 -10.44
CA GLY A 198 9.01 -6.61 -11.35
C GLY A 198 9.07 -6.26 -12.84
N CYS A 199 9.28 -4.99 -13.23
CA CYS A 199 9.44 -4.57 -14.62
C CYS A 199 8.22 -4.79 -15.53
N PHE A 200 6.99 -4.81 -15.02
CA PHE A 200 5.79 -4.92 -15.84
C PHE A 200 4.60 -4.18 -15.22
N ALA A 201 3.68 -3.73 -16.07
CA ALA A 201 2.41 -3.13 -15.68
C ALA A 201 1.25 -3.99 -16.17
N LEU A 202 0.48 -4.57 -15.25
CA LEU A 202 -0.68 -5.40 -15.61
C LEU A 202 -1.81 -4.58 -16.23
N GLU A 203 -1.91 -3.30 -15.88
CA GLU A 203 -2.87 -2.35 -16.44
C GLU A 203 -2.41 -1.65 -17.72
N GLY A 204 -1.23 -1.99 -18.22
CA GLY A 204 -0.62 -1.39 -19.41
C GLY A 204 -0.28 -2.41 -20.49
N ARG A 205 0.74 -2.10 -21.31
CA ARG A 205 1.23 -2.99 -22.37
C ARG A 205 1.80 -4.30 -21.85
N GLY A 206 2.33 -4.30 -20.61
CA GLY A 206 2.82 -5.50 -19.93
C GLY A 206 1.76 -6.59 -19.79
N SER A 207 0.47 -6.24 -19.82
CA SER A 207 -0.62 -7.21 -19.81
C SER A 207 -0.58 -8.20 -20.97
N LEU A 208 -0.02 -7.81 -22.12
CA LEU A 208 0.15 -8.68 -23.29
C LEU A 208 1.15 -9.82 -23.04
N PHE A 209 1.96 -9.71 -22.01
CA PHE A 209 3.05 -10.63 -21.66
C PHE A 209 2.80 -11.39 -20.36
N VAL A 210 1.57 -11.32 -19.86
CA VAL A 210 1.08 -12.11 -18.72
C VAL A 210 -0.03 -13.02 -19.20
N GLU A 211 0.18 -14.34 -19.14
CA GLU A 211 -0.81 -15.34 -19.60
C GLU A 211 -1.87 -15.60 -18.55
N LYS A 212 -1.47 -15.57 -17.27
CA LYS A 212 -2.35 -15.95 -16.16
C LYS A 212 -1.87 -15.31 -14.87
N ILE A 213 -2.80 -15.06 -13.95
CA ILE A 213 -2.51 -14.79 -12.54
C ILE A 213 -3.27 -15.76 -11.64
N GLU A 214 -2.70 -16.09 -10.50
CA GLU A 214 -3.37 -16.83 -9.42
C GLU A 214 -3.33 -15.96 -8.16
N GLY A 215 -4.47 -15.39 -7.79
CA GLY A 215 -4.60 -14.46 -6.68
C GLY A 215 -5.37 -13.19 -7.05
N CYS A 216 -4.93 -12.06 -6.52
CA CYS A 216 -5.61 -10.78 -6.69
C CYS A 216 -4.96 -9.92 -7.78
N HIS A 217 -5.71 -9.58 -8.84
CA HIS A 217 -5.19 -8.75 -9.94
C HIS A 217 -4.81 -7.34 -9.46
N THR A 218 -5.60 -6.73 -8.58
CA THR A 218 -5.27 -5.39 -8.06
C THR A 218 -4.03 -5.39 -7.16
N ASN A 219 -3.72 -6.54 -6.52
CA ASN A 219 -2.45 -6.74 -5.81
C ASN A 219 -1.26 -6.60 -6.77
N VAL A 220 -1.36 -7.18 -7.97
CA VAL A 220 -0.31 -7.09 -8.99
C VAL A 220 -0.09 -5.64 -9.45
N ILE A 221 -1.16 -4.86 -9.54
CA ILE A 221 -1.09 -3.41 -9.85
C ILE A 221 -0.45 -2.60 -8.70
N GLY A 222 -0.45 -3.16 -7.48
CA GLY A 222 0.25 -2.61 -6.32
C GLY A 222 -0.61 -2.24 -5.13
N LEU A 223 -1.91 -2.64 -5.13
CA LEU A 223 -2.84 -2.46 -4.01
C LEU A 223 -3.95 -3.51 -4.08
N SER A 224 -3.97 -4.47 -3.16
CA SER A 224 -5.07 -5.43 -3.07
C SER A 224 -6.34 -4.76 -2.53
N MET A 225 -7.28 -4.46 -3.41
CA MET A 225 -8.56 -3.84 -3.03
C MET A 225 -9.42 -4.76 -2.12
N PRO A 226 -9.48 -6.09 -2.33
CA PRO A 226 -10.14 -6.98 -1.38
C PRO A 226 -9.51 -6.96 0.01
N LEU A 227 -8.18 -6.92 0.10
CA LEU A 227 -7.47 -6.83 1.38
C LEU A 227 -7.71 -5.48 2.05
N LEU A 228 -7.65 -4.38 1.30
CA LEU A 228 -7.97 -3.05 1.83
C LEU A 228 -9.37 -3.01 2.44
N ARG A 229 -10.39 -3.58 1.76
CA ARG A 229 -11.76 -3.66 2.30
C ARG A 229 -11.81 -4.41 3.63
N GLN A 230 -11.04 -5.50 3.78
CA GLN A 230 -10.96 -6.24 5.04
C GLN A 230 -10.31 -5.40 6.14
N MET A 231 -9.18 -4.73 5.82
CA MET A 231 -8.47 -3.86 6.78
C MET A 231 -9.33 -2.67 7.22
N LEU A 232 -10.12 -2.08 6.31
CA LEU A 232 -11.07 -1.02 6.65
C LEU A 232 -12.13 -1.51 7.63
N ALA A 233 -12.71 -2.68 7.38
CA ALA A 233 -13.70 -3.26 8.28
C ALA A 233 -13.14 -3.56 9.69
N GLU A 234 -11.86 -3.95 9.80
CA GLU A 234 -11.20 -4.18 11.09
C GLU A 234 -11.02 -2.89 11.92
N VAL A 235 -10.96 -1.73 11.25
CA VAL A 235 -10.95 -0.42 11.92
C VAL A 235 -12.32 0.26 11.93
N GLU A 236 -13.38 -0.53 11.76
CA GLU A 236 -14.79 -0.11 11.82
C GLU A 236 -15.17 0.97 10.79
N VAL A 237 -14.49 0.97 9.63
CA VAL A 237 -14.80 1.83 8.48
C VAL A 237 -15.41 0.99 7.37
N ASP A 238 -16.60 1.34 6.92
CA ASP A 238 -17.21 0.69 5.77
C ASP A 238 -16.77 1.40 4.48
N VAL A 239 -16.41 0.64 3.46
CA VAL A 239 -16.01 1.17 2.15
C VAL A 239 -17.11 2.02 1.49
N ILE A 240 -18.38 1.73 1.77
CA ILE A 240 -19.50 2.51 1.23
C ILE A 240 -19.58 3.93 1.80
N ASP A 241 -18.95 4.21 2.94
CA ASP A 241 -18.90 5.55 3.54
C ASP A 241 -18.15 6.55 2.65
N PHE A 242 -17.24 6.05 1.78
CA PHE A 242 -16.54 6.87 0.79
C PHE A 242 -17.39 7.19 -0.46
N TRP A 243 -18.53 6.51 -0.68
CA TRP A 243 -19.38 6.69 -1.85
C TRP A 243 -20.49 7.73 -1.66
N GLN A 244 -20.66 8.19 -0.43
CA GLN A 244 -21.65 9.24 -0.11
C GLN A 244 -21.07 10.60 -0.52
N LYS A 245 -21.67 11.23 -1.51
CA LYS A 245 -21.40 12.60 -1.96
C LYS A 245 -22.24 13.60 -1.19
#